data_b1240d3d5d325f18206f59626b024ad5
#
_entry.id   b1240d3d5d325f18206f59626b024ad5
#
_cell.length_a   1.000
_cell.length_b   1.000
_cell.length_c   1.000
_cell.angle_alpha   90.00
_cell.angle_beta   90.00
_cell.angle_gamma   90.00
#
_symmetry.space_group_name_H-M   'P 1'
#
loop_
_entity.id
_entity.type
_entity.pdbx_description
1 polymer ?
#
loop_
_entity_poly.entity_id
_entity_poly.type
_entity_poly.pdbx_seq_one_letter_code
_entity_poly.pdbx_strand_id
1 'polypeptide(L)'
;MCAAKVIAALLAAVLFGQACASALPTPAQVRDGYRSSEAQLLDRHGQPLQDLRLDMKARRGPWIALPEISPALTAAVIQAEDQRFYAHGGVDVQAMGKAAWDDLFANPGYTRGASTITMQLAGLLDPALHPQSGAGGRRTLGQKWDQIGAAREMETSWNK
;
A
#
# COMPACT_ATOMS: atom_id res chain seq x y z
N MET A 1 -32.36 23.72 -26.17
CA MET A 1 -32.54 23.66 -24.68
C MET A 1 -32.10 22.34 -24.05
N CYS A 2 -31.86 21.25 -24.76
CA CYS A 2 -31.41 19.96 -24.18
C CYS A 2 -29.91 19.89 -23.88
N ALA A 3 -29.03 20.44 -24.73
CA ALA A 3 -27.57 20.33 -24.56
C ALA A 3 -27.04 21.02 -23.33
N ALA A 4 -27.56 22.19 -22.96
CA ALA A 4 -27.15 22.94 -21.78
C ALA A 4 -27.47 22.21 -20.45
N LYS A 5 -28.57 21.45 -20.39
CA LYS A 5 -28.94 20.65 -19.20
C LYS A 5 -28.06 19.41 -19.02
N VAL A 6 -27.58 18.83 -20.11
CA VAL A 6 -26.65 17.68 -20.06
C VAL A 6 -25.26 18.12 -19.61
N ILE A 7 -24.78 19.29 -20.08
CA ILE A 7 -23.48 19.84 -19.65
C ILE A 7 -23.52 20.26 -18.17
N ALA A 8 -24.63 20.86 -17.72
CA ALA A 8 -24.79 21.21 -16.29
C ALA A 8 -24.87 19.97 -15.39
N ALA A 9 -25.49 18.88 -15.83
CA ALA A 9 -25.55 17.63 -15.09
C ALA A 9 -24.16 16.92 -15.02
N LEU A 10 -23.37 17.00 -16.08
CA LEU A 10 -22.00 16.48 -16.11
C LEU A 10 -21.04 17.30 -15.22
N LEU A 11 -21.19 18.63 -15.20
CA LEU A 11 -20.42 19.51 -14.31
C LEU A 11 -20.81 19.31 -12.83
N ALA A 12 -22.10 19.09 -12.54
CA ALA A 12 -22.55 18.78 -11.17
C ALA A 12 -22.04 17.42 -10.68
N ALA A 13 -21.94 16.40 -11.55
CA ALA A 13 -21.40 15.09 -11.20
C ALA A 13 -19.88 15.14 -10.88
N VAL A 14 -19.14 16.06 -11.52
CA VAL A 14 -17.72 16.27 -11.23
C VAL A 14 -17.51 16.99 -9.88
N LEU A 15 -18.45 17.85 -9.46
CA LEU A 15 -18.37 18.59 -8.20
C LEU A 15 -18.87 17.79 -6.98
N PHE A 16 -19.69 16.77 -7.16
CA PHE A 16 -20.18 15.92 -6.07
C PHE A 16 -19.37 14.63 -5.87
N GLY A 17 -18.38 14.38 -6.70
CA GLY A 17 -17.47 13.23 -6.61
C GLY A 17 -16.34 13.39 -5.60
N GLN A 18 -16.45 14.28 -4.61
CA GLN A 18 -15.59 14.24 -3.43
C GLN A 18 -16.12 13.14 -2.49
N ALA A 19 -15.91 11.89 -2.87
CA ALA A 19 -15.86 10.83 -1.88
C ALA A 19 -14.91 11.30 -0.79
N CYS A 20 -15.34 11.28 0.48
CA CYS A 20 -14.45 11.40 1.62
C CYS A 20 -13.39 10.31 1.48
N ALA A 21 -12.31 10.59 0.80
CA ALA A 21 -11.10 9.81 0.93
C ALA A 21 -10.72 9.98 2.40
N SER A 22 -10.89 8.94 3.19
CA SER A 22 -10.38 8.91 4.54
C SER A 22 -8.89 9.16 4.39
N ALA A 23 -8.42 10.30 4.91
CA ALA A 23 -7.01 10.66 4.81
C ALA A 23 -6.20 9.49 5.40
N LEU A 24 -5.21 9.02 4.67
CA LEU A 24 -4.34 7.95 5.14
C LEU A 24 -3.69 8.36 6.47
N PRO A 25 -3.52 7.44 7.41
CA PRO A 25 -2.92 7.75 8.70
C PRO A 25 -1.49 8.23 8.52
N THR A 26 -1.05 9.16 9.35
CA THR A 26 0.33 9.62 9.39
C THR A 26 1.27 8.54 9.95
N PRO A 27 2.60 8.60 9.69
CA PRO A 27 3.58 7.66 10.26
C PRO A 27 3.49 7.55 11.78
N ALA A 28 3.25 8.68 12.47
CA ALA A 28 3.09 8.72 13.92
C ALA A 28 1.83 7.94 14.35
N GLN A 29 0.70 8.18 13.70
CA GLN A 29 -0.55 7.47 14.01
C GLN A 29 -0.42 5.97 13.75
N VAL A 30 0.27 5.56 12.68
CA VAL A 30 0.52 4.13 12.41
C VAL A 30 1.35 3.51 13.52
N ARG A 31 2.44 4.17 13.93
CA ARG A 31 3.31 3.68 15.00
C ARG A 31 2.57 3.60 16.34
N ASP A 32 1.85 4.65 16.70
CA ASP A 32 1.14 4.72 18.00
C ASP A 32 -0.04 3.74 18.05
N GLY A 33 -0.66 3.47 16.90
CA GLY A 33 -1.73 2.45 16.75
C GLY A 33 -1.23 1.02 16.58
N TYR A 34 0.08 0.83 16.36
CA TYR A 34 0.63 -0.51 16.12
C TYR A 34 0.48 -1.42 17.34
N ARG A 35 0.05 -2.65 17.08
CA ARG A 35 -0.05 -3.70 18.11
C ARG A 35 0.60 -4.96 17.56
N SER A 36 1.55 -5.51 18.33
CA SER A 36 2.09 -6.84 18.05
C SER A 36 0.99 -7.89 18.17
N SER A 37 1.04 -8.90 17.32
CA SER A 37 0.19 -10.09 17.45
C SER A 37 0.83 -11.16 18.36
N GLU A 38 1.96 -10.84 18.94
CA GLU A 38 2.73 -11.72 19.82
C GLU A 38 2.92 -11.05 21.18
N ALA A 39 2.86 -11.83 22.25
CA ALA A 39 3.20 -11.42 23.60
C ALA A 39 4.35 -12.28 24.12
N GLN A 40 5.19 -11.71 24.96
CA GLN A 40 6.24 -12.43 25.65
C GLN A 40 5.82 -12.79 27.08
N LEU A 41 5.95 -14.04 27.42
CA LEU A 41 5.90 -14.48 28.82
C LEU A 41 7.31 -14.28 29.40
N LEU A 42 7.38 -13.49 30.46
CA LEU A 42 8.64 -13.19 31.15
C LEU A 42 8.69 -13.91 32.49
N ASP A 43 9.90 -14.24 32.94
CA ASP A 43 10.14 -14.70 34.30
C ASP A 43 10.09 -13.54 35.30
N ARG A 44 10.27 -13.85 36.60
CA ARG A 44 10.31 -12.86 37.70
C ARG A 44 11.44 -11.83 37.58
N HIS A 45 12.44 -12.09 36.75
CA HIS A 45 13.59 -11.24 36.48
C HIS A 45 13.50 -10.48 35.15
N GLY A 46 12.33 -10.60 34.45
CA GLY A 46 12.11 -9.97 33.14
C GLY A 46 12.76 -10.71 31.98
N GLN A 47 13.25 -11.92 32.17
CA GLN A 47 13.82 -12.72 31.08
C GLN A 47 12.73 -13.43 30.29
N PRO A 48 12.79 -13.44 28.95
CA PRO A 48 11.79 -14.09 28.13
C PRO A 48 11.82 -15.60 28.31
N LEU A 49 10.66 -16.18 28.64
CA LEU A 49 10.44 -17.62 28.77
C LEU A 49 9.84 -18.19 27.49
N GLN A 50 8.90 -17.49 26.91
CA GLN A 50 8.15 -17.97 25.74
C GLN A 50 7.50 -16.81 24.98
N ASP A 51 7.44 -16.94 23.64
CA ASP A 51 6.62 -16.08 22.79
C ASP A 51 5.25 -16.75 22.56
N LEU A 52 4.18 -15.99 22.80
CA LEU A 52 2.81 -16.44 22.66
C LEU A 52 2.13 -15.66 21.53
N ARG A 53 1.55 -16.38 20.59
CA ARG A 53 0.78 -15.76 19.52
C ARG A 53 -0.64 -15.44 20.00
N LEU A 54 -0.99 -14.15 20.04
CA LEU A 54 -2.29 -13.65 20.47
C LEU A 54 -3.30 -13.58 19.32
N ASP A 55 -2.86 -13.21 18.12
CA ASP A 55 -3.72 -13.15 16.94
C ASP A 55 -3.30 -14.23 15.94
N MET A 56 -4.17 -15.22 15.76
CA MET A 56 -3.92 -16.33 14.84
C MET A 56 -4.09 -15.97 13.36
N LYS A 57 -4.71 -14.81 13.06
CA LYS A 57 -4.97 -14.35 11.68
C LYS A 57 -3.86 -13.47 11.12
N ALA A 58 -3.07 -12.84 11.99
CA ALA A 58 -1.97 -11.98 11.61
C ALA A 58 -0.68 -12.41 12.32
N ARG A 59 0.46 -12.17 11.68
CA ARG A 59 1.77 -12.34 12.30
C ARG A 59 2.52 -11.03 12.23
N ARG A 60 2.46 -10.28 13.32
CA ARG A 60 3.12 -8.98 13.49
C ARG A 60 3.97 -9.06 14.74
N GLY A 61 5.29 -9.06 14.55
CA GLY A 61 6.27 -8.99 15.63
C GLY A 61 6.26 -7.62 16.33
N PRO A 62 7.21 -7.35 17.22
CA PRO A 62 7.37 -6.03 17.81
C PRO A 62 7.68 -4.98 16.74
N TRP A 63 7.33 -3.72 17.02
CA TRP A 63 7.76 -2.61 16.17
C TRP A 63 9.27 -2.46 16.24
N ILE A 64 9.92 -2.41 15.08
CA ILE A 64 11.35 -2.19 14.94
C ILE A 64 11.55 -0.86 14.22
N ALA A 65 12.37 0.03 14.77
CA ALA A 65 12.69 1.29 14.12
C ALA A 65 13.60 1.07 12.90
N LEU A 66 13.42 1.88 11.85
CA LEU A 66 14.18 1.72 10.60
C LEU A 66 15.72 1.66 10.80
N PRO A 67 16.35 2.43 11.71
CA PRO A 67 17.79 2.33 11.96
C PRO A 67 18.22 0.99 12.58
N GLU A 68 17.30 0.24 13.17
CA GLU A 68 17.55 -1.08 13.77
C GLU A 68 17.42 -2.21 12.76
N ILE A 69 16.90 -1.91 11.56
CA ILE A 69 16.77 -2.87 10.46
C ILE A 69 18.10 -2.95 9.72
N SER A 70 18.53 -4.17 9.40
CA SER A 70 19.74 -4.38 8.60
C SER A 70 19.68 -3.61 7.28
N PRO A 71 20.70 -2.79 6.94
CA PRO A 71 20.76 -2.11 5.64
C PRO A 71 20.69 -3.07 4.45
N ALA A 72 21.20 -4.29 4.61
CA ALA A 72 21.12 -5.33 3.58
C ALA A 72 19.66 -5.75 3.33
N LEU A 73 18.84 -5.86 4.38
CA LEU A 73 17.42 -6.19 4.24
C LEU A 73 16.67 -5.05 3.53
N THR A 74 16.92 -3.81 3.92
CA THR A 74 16.32 -2.64 3.26
C THR A 74 16.67 -2.60 1.77
N ALA A 75 17.95 -2.78 1.44
CA ALA A 75 18.41 -2.83 0.05
C ALA A 75 17.77 -3.99 -0.73
N ALA A 76 17.66 -5.17 -0.12
CA ALA A 76 17.05 -6.33 -0.75
C ALA A 76 15.56 -6.12 -1.05
N VAL A 77 14.80 -5.52 -0.13
CA VAL A 77 13.39 -5.19 -0.34
C VAL A 77 13.23 -4.18 -1.48
N ILE A 78 14.00 -3.09 -1.48
CA ILE A 78 13.97 -2.09 -2.55
C ILE A 78 14.32 -2.74 -3.90
N GLN A 79 15.36 -3.56 -3.95
CA GLN A 79 15.78 -4.23 -5.18
C GLN A 79 14.73 -5.24 -5.70
N ALA A 80 14.04 -5.92 -4.81
CA ALA A 80 13.04 -6.92 -5.19
C ALA A 80 11.69 -6.31 -5.59
N GLU A 81 11.23 -5.30 -4.83
CA GLU A 81 9.87 -4.77 -4.94
C GLU A 81 9.80 -3.49 -5.77
N ASP A 82 10.80 -2.61 -5.67
CA ASP A 82 10.73 -1.26 -6.22
C ASP A 82 12.13 -0.66 -6.45
N GLN A 83 12.84 -1.14 -7.47
CA GLN A 83 14.22 -0.75 -7.77
C GLN A 83 14.43 0.77 -7.90
N ARG A 84 13.38 1.50 -8.24
CA ARG A 84 13.43 2.94 -8.42
C ARG A 84 12.72 3.73 -7.33
N PHE A 85 12.57 3.13 -6.15
CA PHE A 85 11.83 3.67 -5.01
C PHE A 85 12.13 5.15 -4.74
N TYR A 86 13.39 5.56 -4.75
CA TYR A 86 13.80 6.94 -4.53
C TYR A 86 13.68 7.87 -5.75
N ALA A 87 13.34 7.32 -6.93
CA ALA A 87 13.30 8.07 -8.19
C ALA A 87 11.89 8.46 -8.65
N HIS A 88 10.85 8.06 -7.92
CA HIS A 88 9.46 8.36 -8.27
C HIS A 88 8.65 8.85 -7.06
N GLY A 89 7.51 9.51 -7.30
CA GLY A 89 6.58 10.00 -6.28
C GLY A 89 5.41 9.02 -6.07
N GLY A 90 5.66 7.91 -5.37
CA GLY A 90 4.65 6.91 -5.01
C GLY A 90 4.28 5.92 -6.11
N VAL A 91 4.46 6.28 -7.37
CA VAL A 91 4.10 5.46 -8.54
C VAL A 91 5.21 5.48 -9.58
N ASP A 92 5.73 4.34 -9.95
CA ASP A 92 6.72 4.20 -11.03
C ASP A 92 6.02 4.04 -12.39
N VAL A 93 5.77 5.18 -13.05
CA VAL A 93 5.11 5.22 -14.36
C VAL A 93 5.94 4.50 -15.44
N GLN A 94 7.27 4.52 -15.34
CA GLN A 94 8.13 3.83 -16.32
C GLN A 94 8.05 2.32 -16.14
N ALA A 95 8.08 1.82 -14.90
CA ALA A 95 7.90 0.40 -14.63
C ALA A 95 6.51 -0.08 -15.05
N MET A 96 5.47 0.74 -14.80
CA MET A 96 4.11 0.46 -15.27
C MET A 96 4.01 0.39 -16.79
N GLY A 97 4.60 1.36 -17.49
CA GLY A 97 4.62 1.38 -18.96
C GLY A 97 5.36 0.18 -19.54
N LYS A 98 6.51 -0.18 -18.95
CA LYS A 98 7.26 -1.37 -19.36
C LYS A 98 6.48 -2.65 -19.10
N ALA A 99 5.87 -2.80 -17.93
CA ALA A 99 5.07 -3.97 -17.62
C ALA A 99 3.87 -4.14 -18.56
N ALA A 100 3.18 -3.03 -18.89
CA ALA A 100 2.09 -3.03 -19.86
C ALA A 100 2.58 -3.42 -21.27
N TRP A 101 3.74 -2.93 -21.69
CA TRP A 101 4.35 -3.29 -22.96
C TRP A 101 4.73 -4.76 -23.02
N ASP A 102 5.38 -5.26 -21.97
CA ASP A 102 5.82 -6.66 -21.88
C ASP A 102 4.61 -7.63 -21.88
N ASP A 103 3.53 -7.28 -21.17
CA ASP A 103 2.29 -8.07 -21.13
C ASP A 103 1.57 -8.11 -22.48
N LEU A 104 1.62 -7.00 -23.24
CA LEU A 104 0.94 -6.88 -24.53
C LEU A 104 1.74 -7.50 -25.68
N PHE A 105 3.08 -7.37 -25.69
CA PHE A 105 3.89 -7.66 -26.87
C PHE A 105 4.99 -8.72 -26.66
N ALA A 106 5.56 -8.84 -25.45
CA ALA A 106 6.75 -9.68 -25.25
C ALA A 106 6.46 -11.04 -24.63
N ASN A 107 5.61 -11.11 -23.62
CA ASN A 107 5.29 -12.35 -22.90
C ASN A 107 3.84 -12.33 -22.41
N PRO A 108 2.86 -12.64 -23.24
CA PRO A 108 1.45 -12.72 -22.82
C PRO A 108 1.30 -13.75 -21.69
N GLY A 109 0.94 -13.28 -20.49
CA GLY A 109 0.72 -14.12 -19.31
C GLY A 109 1.82 -14.07 -18.25
N TYR A 110 2.95 -13.41 -18.48
CA TYR A 110 3.95 -13.12 -17.45
C TYR A 110 3.75 -11.70 -16.91
N THR A 111 2.88 -11.57 -15.93
CA THR A 111 2.60 -10.27 -15.30
C THR A 111 3.73 -9.91 -14.35
N ARG A 112 4.67 -9.08 -14.81
CA ARG A 112 5.66 -8.47 -13.92
C ARG A 112 4.95 -7.47 -13.02
N GLY A 113 5.12 -7.56 -11.71
CA GLY A 113 4.55 -6.61 -10.75
C GLY A 113 5.06 -5.20 -11.01
N ALA A 114 4.17 -4.26 -11.28
CA ALA A 114 4.48 -2.83 -11.41
C ALA A 114 3.97 -2.05 -10.19
N SER A 115 3.74 -2.74 -9.06
CA SER A 115 3.32 -2.11 -7.80
C SER A 115 4.54 -1.61 -7.05
N THR A 116 4.52 -0.35 -6.63
CA THR A 116 5.59 0.25 -5.82
C THR A 116 5.41 -0.11 -4.35
N ILE A 117 6.46 0.09 -3.54
CA ILE A 117 6.40 -0.07 -2.07
C ILE A 117 5.33 0.86 -1.49
N THR A 118 5.24 2.11 -1.95
CA THR A 118 4.23 3.07 -1.49
C THR A 118 2.80 2.62 -1.81
N MET A 119 2.56 2.05 -2.99
CA MET A 119 1.25 1.47 -3.33
C MET A 119 0.90 0.27 -2.45
N GLN A 120 1.87 -0.58 -2.14
CA GLN A 120 1.67 -1.73 -1.26
C GLN A 120 1.35 -1.25 0.17
N LEU A 121 2.10 -0.26 0.67
CA LEU A 121 1.88 0.33 1.99
C LEU A 121 0.49 0.99 2.07
N ALA A 122 0.08 1.78 1.08
CA ALA A 122 -1.26 2.36 1.03
C ALA A 122 -2.35 1.28 1.12
N GLY A 123 -2.16 0.18 0.38
CA GLY A 123 -3.07 -0.97 0.46
C GLY A 123 -3.08 -1.66 1.84
N LEU A 124 -2.01 -1.64 2.61
CA LEU A 124 -1.96 -2.20 3.97
C LEU A 124 -2.64 -1.29 5.00
N LEU A 125 -2.60 0.02 4.79
CA LEU A 125 -3.12 1.02 5.72
C LEU A 125 -4.62 1.29 5.55
N ASP A 126 -5.15 1.13 4.33
CA ASP A 126 -6.57 1.31 4.04
C ASP A 126 -7.23 -0.03 3.68
N PRO A 127 -8.13 -0.53 4.54
CA PRO A 127 -8.88 -1.77 4.25
C PRO A 127 -9.69 -1.73 2.95
N ALA A 128 -10.12 -0.54 2.48
CA ALA A 128 -10.86 -0.39 1.24
C ALA A 128 -9.99 -0.68 0.01
N LEU A 129 -8.67 -0.49 0.13
CA LEU A 129 -7.68 -0.77 -0.91
C LEU A 129 -7.16 -2.21 -0.90
N HIS A 130 -7.54 -3.01 0.12
CA HIS A 130 -7.20 -4.43 0.15
C HIS A 130 -7.89 -5.20 -0.97
N PRO A 131 -7.22 -6.20 -1.57
CA PRO A 131 -7.90 -7.15 -2.45
C PRO A 131 -9.00 -7.82 -1.63
N GLN A 132 -10.25 -7.66 -2.01
CA GLN A 132 -11.33 -8.39 -1.36
C GLN A 132 -11.12 -9.88 -1.59
N SER A 133 -11.14 -10.65 -0.51
CA SER A 133 -11.01 -12.11 -0.52
C SER A 133 -12.28 -12.73 -1.12
N GLY A 134 -12.43 -12.65 -2.45
CA GLY A 134 -13.54 -13.19 -3.21
C GLY A 134 -13.09 -13.56 -4.62
N ALA A 135 -13.40 -14.76 -5.04
CA ALA A 135 -13.27 -15.28 -6.41
C ALA A 135 -12.01 -14.86 -7.18
N GLY A 136 -10.84 -15.37 -6.76
CA GLY A 136 -9.60 -15.28 -7.54
C GLY A 136 -8.57 -14.25 -7.11
N GLY A 137 -8.77 -13.49 -6.02
CA GLY A 137 -7.72 -12.64 -5.42
C GLY A 137 -7.20 -11.49 -6.29
N ARG A 138 -7.79 -11.23 -7.45
CA ARG A 138 -7.36 -10.17 -8.39
C ARG A 138 -8.05 -8.85 -8.03
N ARG A 139 -7.25 -7.79 -7.89
CA ARG A 139 -7.75 -6.42 -7.72
C ARG A 139 -8.53 -5.98 -8.95
N THR A 140 -9.63 -5.25 -8.75
CA THR A 140 -10.32 -4.58 -9.85
C THR A 140 -9.48 -3.42 -10.37
N LEU A 141 -9.71 -3.00 -11.62
CA LEU A 141 -9.04 -1.82 -12.18
C LEU A 141 -9.32 -0.56 -11.35
N GLY A 142 -10.55 -0.40 -10.83
CA GLY A 142 -10.91 0.71 -9.93
C GLY A 142 -10.05 0.73 -8.67
N GLN A 143 -9.95 -0.38 -7.94
CA GLN A 143 -9.10 -0.49 -6.76
C GLN A 143 -7.62 -0.18 -7.05
N LYS A 144 -7.14 -0.49 -8.25
CA LYS A 144 -5.77 -0.14 -8.64
C LYS A 144 -5.60 1.37 -8.86
N TRP A 145 -6.61 2.03 -9.43
CA TRP A 145 -6.60 3.50 -9.56
C TRP A 145 -6.67 4.21 -8.22
N ASP A 146 -7.52 3.74 -7.32
CA ASP A 146 -7.63 4.27 -5.96
C ASP A 146 -6.31 4.13 -5.19
N GLN A 147 -5.64 2.99 -5.35
CA GLN A 147 -4.32 2.73 -4.75
C GLN A 147 -3.22 3.64 -5.32
N ILE A 148 -3.27 3.98 -6.61
CA ILE A 148 -2.36 4.94 -7.25
C ILE A 148 -2.58 6.35 -6.66
N GLY A 149 -3.83 6.77 -6.50
CA GLY A 149 -4.19 8.03 -5.87
C GLY A 149 -3.67 8.11 -4.43
N ALA A 150 -3.97 7.10 -3.63
CA ALA A 150 -3.53 6.98 -2.25
C ALA A 150 -1.99 6.97 -2.11
N ALA A 151 -1.27 6.28 -2.99
CA ALA A 151 0.19 6.27 -2.99
C ALA A 151 0.79 7.66 -3.28
N ARG A 152 0.21 8.42 -4.19
CA ARG A 152 0.63 9.80 -4.47
C ARG A 152 0.36 10.74 -3.31
N GLU A 153 -0.80 10.63 -2.69
CA GLU A 153 -1.14 11.41 -1.50
C GLU A 153 -0.19 11.10 -0.34
N MET A 154 0.12 9.83 -0.13
CA MET A 154 1.07 9.39 0.90
C MET A 154 2.44 10.06 0.75
N GLU A 155 2.98 10.17 -0.44
CA GLU A 155 4.29 10.79 -0.70
C GLU A 155 4.32 12.30 -0.35
N THR A 156 3.18 12.94 -0.19
CA THR A 156 3.12 14.34 0.28
C THR A 156 3.27 14.47 1.79
N SER A 157 2.98 13.42 2.54
CA SER A 157 2.92 13.42 4.01
C SER A 157 3.94 12.46 4.66
N TRP A 158 4.49 11.52 3.90
CA TRP A 158 5.48 10.54 4.35
C TRP A 158 6.83 10.80 3.69
N ASN A 159 7.92 10.71 4.46
CA ASN A 159 9.29 10.73 3.93
C ASN A 159 9.72 9.32 3.53
N LYS A 160 10.55 9.25 2.47
CA LYS A 160 11.22 8.01 2.06
C LYS A 160 12.46 7.71 2.90
#